data_fcd31f35c78dce63ddbf35bf0590656c
#
_entry.id   fcd31f35c78dce63ddbf35bf0590656c
#
_cell.length_a   1.000
_cell.length_b   1.000
_cell.length_c   1.000
_cell.angle_alpha   90.00
_cell.angle_beta   90.00
_cell.angle_gamma   90.00
#
_symmetry.space_group_name_H-M   'P 1'
#
loop_
_entity.id
_entity.type
_entity.pdbx_description
1 polymer ?
#
loop_
_entity_poly.entity_id
_entity_poly.type
_entity_poly.pdbx_seq_one_letter_code
_entity_poly.pdbx_strand_id
1 'polypeptide(L)'
;SFIRSFMSCTPDQVVSQVKFAPSGVDEQAGILLMNPAREMATIALTLHAKQPKRGMLAFENGYVEIYYYPRAEKAVITYTEDASQEVIECGSTKDALWYEVNDMEEAVSGAADEMHFDYTVDVMNVMTEIRKAWGLSYPEERESL
;
A
#
# COMPACT_ATOMS: atom_id res chain seq x y z
N SER A 1 2.49 -1.22 1.31
CA SER A 1 3.27 -1.60 0.12
C SER A 1 2.59 -1.18 -1.18
N PHE A 2 1.32 -1.55 -1.45
CA PHE A 2 0.63 -1.25 -2.74
C PHE A 2 0.86 0.18 -3.24
N ILE A 3 0.61 1.21 -2.44
CA ILE A 3 0.81 2.62 -2.84
C ILE A 3 2.28 2.91 -3.13
N ARG A 4 3.19 2.43 -2.28
CA ARG A 4 4.62 2.69 -2.43
C ARG A 4 5.18 2.14 -3.76
N SER A 5 4.66 1.02 -4.25
CA SER A 5 5.10 0.45 -5.53
C SER A 5 4.73 1.31 -6.76
N PHE A 6 3.83 2.26 -6.61
CA PHE A 6 3.45 3.20 -7.67
C PHE A 6 3.98 4.63 -7.47
N MET A 7 4.69 4.90 -6.38
CA MET A 7 5.33 6.18 -6.16
C MET A 7 6.79 6.12 -6.59
N SER A 8 7.25 7.17 -7.27
CA SER A 8 8.62 7.26 -7.80
C SER A 8 9.68 7.35 -6.70
N CYS A 9 9.32 7.86 -5.53
CA CYS A 9 10.19 7.94 -4.36
C CYS A 9 9.39 7.86 -3.05
N THR A 10 10.12 7.74 -1.94
CA THR A 10 9.55 7.60 -0.59
C THR A 10 8.71 8.81 -0.21
N PRO A 11 7.49 8.64 0.35
CA PRO A 11 6.73 9.73 0.93
C PRO A 11 7.48 10.39 2.09
N ASP A 12 7.51 11.71 2.09
CA ASP A 12 8.14 12.55 3.13
C ASP A 12 7.15 13.46 3.86
N GLN A 13 5.90 13.52 3.38
CA GLN A 13 4.81 14.25 4.04
C GLN A 13 3.65 13.31 4.33
N VAL A 14 3.26 13.27 5.59
CA VAL A 14 2.21 12.38 6.09
C VAL A 14 1.22 13.19 6.93
N VAL A 15 -0.05 13.15 6.55
CA VAL A 15 -1.15 13.68 7.35
C VAL A 15 -2.13 12.55 7.62
N SER A 16 -2.53 12.37 8.86
CA SER A 16 -3.41 11.26 9.22
C SER A 16 -4.36 11.61 10.34
N GLN A 17 -5.52 10.96 10.34
CA GLN A 17 -6.47 10.94 11.44
C GLN A 17 -6.83 9.51 11.80
N VAL A 18 -7.08 9.29 13.08
CA VAL A 18 -7.43 7.97 13.61
C VAL A 18 -8.69 8.04 14.46
N LYS A 19 -9.50 7.02 14.38
CA LYS A 19 -10.54 6.69 15.36
C LYS A 19 -10.09 5.47 16.14
N PHE A 20 -9.98 5.63 17.46
CA PHE A 20 -9.65 4.52 18.36
C PHE A 20 -10.90 3.71 18.74
N ALA A 21 -10.72 2.42 18.85
CA ALA A 21 -11.67 1.53 19.50
C ALA A 21 -11.66 1.74 21.02
N PRO A 22 -12.69 1.30 21.77
CA PRO A 22 -12.69 1.36 23.23
C PRO A 22 -11.50 0.64 23.91
N SER A 23 -10.88 -0.31 23.21
CA SER A 23 -9.67 -1.03 23.66
C SER A 23 -8.39 -0.19 23.52
N GLY A 24 -8.45 0.98 22.87
CA GLY A 24 -7.29 1.84 22.65
C GLY A 24 -6.47 1.55 21.39
N VAL A 25 -6.89 0.57 20.58
CA VAL A 25 -6.25 0.31 19.27
C VAL A 25 -6.93 1.13 18.18
N ASP A 26 -6.23 1.37 17.07
CA ASP A 26 -6.75 2.04 15.89
C ASP A 26 -7.84 1.19 15.21
N GLU A 27 -9.04 1.75 15.10
CA GLU A 27 -10.20 1.11 14.47
C GLU A 27 -10.38 1.57 13.02
N GLN A 28 -10.20 2.86 12.79
CA GLN A 28 -10.30 3.48 11.47
C GLN A 28 -9.22 4.53 11.30
N ALA A 29 -8.66 4.64 10.11
CA ALA A 29 -7.70 5.69 9.80
C ALA A 29 -7.92 6.25 8.38
N GLY A 30 -7.73 7.56 8.26
CA GLY A 30 -7.56 8.27 7.01
C GLY A 30 -6.15 8.81 6.93
N ILE A 31 -5.45 8.56 5.83
CA ILE A 31 -4.04 8.95 5.65
C ILE A 31 -3.89 9.63 4.30
N LEU A 32 -3.19 10.74 4.28
CA LEU A 32 -2.74 11.45 3.08
C LEU A 32 -1.22 11.44 3.06
N LEU A 33 -0.66 10.99 1.96
CA LEU A 33 0.78 10.96 1.70
C LEU A 33 1.12 11.88 0.54
N MET A 34 2.30 12.48 0.58
CA MET A 34 2.93 13.15 -0.56
C MET A 34 4.44 12.86 -0.53
N ASN A 35 5.06 12.75 -1.71
CA ASN A 35 6.49 12.58 -1.85
C ASN A 35 7.16 13.85 -2.44
N PRO A 36 8.50 13.94 -2.48
CA PRO A 36 9.21 15.07 -3.08
C PRO A 36 8.88 15.34 -4.54
N ALA A 37 8.48 14.32 -5.30
CA ALA A 37 8.02 14.45 -6.69
C ALA A 37 6.59 15.00 -6.81
N ARG A 38 5.93 15.34 -5.67
CA ARG A 38 4.56 15.87 -5.61
C ARG A 38 3.48 14.87 -6.00
N GLU A 39 3.80 13.59 -6.00
CA GLU A 39 2.81 12.54 -6.11
C GLU A 39 2.05 12.38 -4.78
N MET A 40 0.74 12.29 -4.85
CA MET A 40 -0.14 12.21 -3.69
C MET A 40 -0.88 10.88 -3.64
N ALA A 41 -1.10 10.39 -2.42
CA ALA A 41 -1.94 9.23 -2.20
C ALA A 41 -2.87 9.42 -1.01
N THR A 42 -4.10 8.91 -1.13
CA THR A 42 -5.08 8.86 -0.05
C THR A 42 -5.37 7.42 0.31
N ILE A 43 -5.39 7.12 1.61
CA ILE A 43 -5.63 5.78 2.13
C ILE A 43 -6.76 5.84 3.15
N ALA A 44 -7.74 4.98 2.98
CA ALA A 44 -8.79 4.77 3.97
C ALA A 44 -8.71 3.33 4.50
N LEU A 45 -8.59 3.19 5.81
CA LEU A 45 -8.50 1.91 6.50
C LEU A 45 -9.62 1.77 7.52
N THR A 46 -10.18 0.59 7.65
CA THR A 46 -11.14 0.28 8.71
C THR A 46 -11.14 -1.20 9.04
N LEU A 47 -11.21 -1.51 10.33
CA LEU A 47 -11.42 -2.86 10.85
C LEU A 47 -12.91 -3.13 11.15
N HIS A 48 -13.68 -2.07 11.41
CA HIS A 48 -15.08 -2.18 11.83
C HIS A 48 -16.05 -2.26 10.65
N ALA A 49 -15.80 -1.53 9.57
CA ALA A 49 -16.67 -1.50 8.39
C ALA A 49 -15.99 -2.18 7.19
N LYS A 50 -16.77 -2.91 6.41
CA LYS A 50 -16.27 -3.54 5.19
C LYS A 50 -16.14 -2.50 4.08
N GLN A 51 -14.92 -2.35 3.55
CA GLN A 51 -14.63 -1.55 2.37
C GLN A 51 -14.24 -2.43 1.18
N PRO A 52 -14.51 -2.00 -0.06
CA PRO A 52 -13.93 -2.66 -1.23
C PRO A 52 -12.40 -2.58 -1.19
N LYS A 53 -11.74 -3.71 -1.40
CA LYS A 53 -10.28 -3.75 -1.59
C LYS A 53 -9.97 -3.30 -3.01
N ARG A 54 -9.80 -2.00 -3.18
CA ARG A 54 -9.57 -1.36 -4.47
C ARG A 54 -8.44 -0.34 -4.36
N GLY A 55 -7.50 -0.38 -5.30
CA GLY A 55 -6.57 0.68 -5.58
C GLY A 55 -6.95 1.40 -6.86
N MET A 56 -6.68 2.70 -6.93
CA MET A 56 -6.85 3.51 -8.13
C MET A 56 -5.64 4.41 -8.29
N LEU A 57 -5.15 4.51 -9.53
CA LEU A 57 -4.04 5.36 -9.93
C LEU A 57 -4.57 6.32 -10.99
N ALA A 58 -4.45 7.62 -10.76
CA ALA A 58 -4.89 8.65 -11.70
C ALA A 58 -3.68 9.25 -12.43
N PHE A 59 -3.80 9.39 -13.75
CA PHE A 59 -2.81 9.96 -14.66
C PHE A 59 -3.47 11.01 -15.55
N GLU A 60 -2.69 11.79 -16.28
CA GLU A 60 -3.21 12.83 -17.19
C GLU A 60 -4.13 12.26 -18.29
N ASN A 61 -3.80 11.08 -18.81
CA ASN A 61 -4.49 10.47 -19.95
C ASN A 61 -5.48 9.36 -19.56
N GLY A 62 -5.67 9.12 -18.28
CA GLY A 62 -6.56 8.05 -17.83
C GLY A 62 -6.35 7.66 -16.38
N TYR A 63 -6.94 6.55 -16.00
CA TYR A 63 -6.76 5.98 -14.68
C TYR A 63 -6.72 4.45 -14.75
N VAL A 64 -6.11 3.85 -13.73
CA VAL A 64 -6.02 2.40 -13.56
C VAL A 64 -6.76 1.99 -12.29
N GLU A 65 -7.62 1.01 -12.38
CA GLU A 65 -8.29 0.39 -11.25
C GLU A 65 -7.78 -1.03 -11.04
N ILE A 66 -7.42 -1.34 -9.78
CA ILE A 66 -6.95 -2.66 -9.37
C ILE A 66 -7.84 -3.13 -8.22
N TYR A 67 -8.65 -4.13 -8.49
CA TYR A 67 -9.51 -4.75 -7.48
C TYR A 67 -8.79 -5.88 -6.77
N TYR A 68 -9.09 -6.07 -5.48
CA TYR A 68 -8.46 -7.09 -4.64
C TYR A 68 -6.93 -7.01 -4.61
N TYR A 69 -6.39 -5.78 -4.58
CA TYR A 69 -4.96 -5.47 -4.70
C TYR A 69 -4.00 -6.35 -3.87
N PRO A 70 -4.38 -6.97 -2.73
CA PRO A 70 -3.45 -7.89 -2.03
C PRO A 70 -3.13 -9.16 -2.82
N ARG A 71 -4.02 -9.54 -3.75
CA ARG A 71 -3.88 -10.72 -4.64
C ARG A 71 -4.58 -10.42 -5.98
N ALA A 72 -4.19 -9.32 -6.60
CA ALA A 72 -4.81 -8.91 -7.85
C ALA A 72 -4.37 -9.81 -9.01
N GLU A 73 -5.31 -10.21 -9.84
CA GLU A 73 -5.08 -10.91 -11.10
C GLU A 73 -5.41 -10.03 -12.30
N LYS A 74 -5.96 -8.82 -12.03
CA LYS A 74 -6.49 -7.96 -13.08
C LYS A 74 -6.34 -6.49 -12.73
N ALA A 75 -5.93 -5.70 -13.73
CA ALA A 75 -6.03 -4.25 -13.74
C ALA A 75 -6.86 -3.78 -14.93
N VAL A 76 -7.59 -2.67 -14.77
CA VAL A 76 -8.36 -2.05 -15.84
C VAL A 76 -7.85 -0.62 -16.03
N ILE A 77 -7.35 -0.32 -17.21
CA ILE A 77 -6.96 1.02 -17.63
C ILE A 77 -8.16 1.64 -18.36
N THR A 78 -8.55 2.85 -17.98
CA THR A 78 -9.57 3.63 -18.69
C THR A 78 -8.94 4.91 -19.20
N TYR A 79 -9.01 5.14 -20.50
CA TYR A 79 -8.49 6.33 -21.16
C TYR A 79 -9.52 7.47 -21.12
N THR A 80 -9.07 8.70 -20.81
CA THR A 80 -9.97 9.86 -20.67
C THR A 80 -10.43 10.44 -21.99
N GLU A 81 -9.70 10.22 -23.09
CA GLU A 81 -10.01 10.77 -24.42
C GLU A 81 -11.32 10.22 -24.98
N ASP A 82 -11.50 8.90 -24.93
CA ASP A 82 -12.62 8.19 -25.58
C ASP A 82 -13.36 7.22 -24.66
N ALA A 83 -12.98 7.17 -23.38
CA ALA A 83 -13.46 6.22 -22.38
C ALA A 83 -13.23 4.75 -22.77
N SER A 84 -12.32 4.47 -23.70
CA SER A 84 -11.93 3.10 -24.01
C SER A 84 -11.24 2.43 -22.83
N GLN A 85 -11.32 1.12 -22.78
CA GLN A 85 -10.74 0.33 -21.69
C GLN A 85 -9.79 -0.72 -22.21
N GLU A 86 -8.68 -0.87 -21.52
CA GLU A 86 -7.74 -1.97 -21.67
C GLU A 86 -7.70 -2.79 -20.40
N VAL A 87 -7.72 -4.11 -20.54
CA VAL A 87 -7.69 -5.06 -19.43
C VAL A 87 -6.36 -5.79 -19.45
N ILE A 88 -5.63 -5.70 -18.34
CA ILE A 88 -4.40 -6.45 -18.12
C ILE A 88 -4.73 -7.57 -17.13
N GLU A 89 -4.46 -8.81 -17.51
CA GLU A 89 -4.59 -9.98 -16.65
C GLU A 89 -3.22 -10.62 -16.46
N CYS A 90 -2.83 -10.88 -15.21
CA CYS A 90 -1.52 -11.44 -14.87
C CYS A 90 -1.58 -12.20 -13.55
N GLY A 91 -0.86 -13.31 -13.50
CA GLY A 91 -0.73 -14.12 -12.30
C GLY A 91 -1.97 -14.94 -11.97
N SER A 92 -1.91 -15.62 -10.83
CA SER A 92 -2.98 -16.46 -10.29
C SER A 92 -2.95 -16.41 -8.77
N THR A 93 -4.08 -16.08 -8.15
CA THR A 93 -4.23 -16.10 -6.69
C THR A 93 -3.92 -17.48 -6.09
N LYS A 94 -4.16 -18.56 -6.83
CA LYS A 94 -3.89 -19.93 -6.36
C LYS A 94 -2.40 -20.18 -6.19
N ASP A 95 -1.57 -19.49 -6.97
CA ASP A 95 -0.14 -19.66 -7.02
C ASP A 95 0.60 -18.58 -6.18
N ALA A 96 -0.11 -17.74 -5.44
CA ALA A 96 0.45 -16.60 -4.71
C ALA A 96 1.61 -16.98 -3.77
N LEU A 97 1.48 -18.10 -3.02
CA LEU A 97 2.55 -18.58 -2.13
C LEU A 97 3.74 -19.13 -2.92
N TRP A 98 3.50 -19.70 -4.09
CA TRP A 98 4.58 -20.14 -4.95
C TRP A 98 5.39 -18.96 -5.48
N TYR A 99 4.74 -17.86 -5.87
CA TYR A 99 5.45 -16.64 -6.28
C TYR A 99 6.31 -16.11 -5.13
N GLU A 100 5.78 -16.02 -3.91
CA GLU A 100 6.53 -15.56 -2.74
C GLU A 100 7.80 -16.38 -2.48
N VAL A 101 7.71 -17.71 -2.62
CA VAL A 101 8.87 -18.62 -2.43
C VAL A 101 9.87 -18.46 -3.58
N ASN A 102 9.39 -18.40 -4.82
CA ASN A 102 10.23 -18.23 -5.99
C ASN A 102 11.01 -16.91 -5.94
N ASP A 103 10.32 -15.81 -5.64
CA ASP A 103 10.94 -14.48 -5.53
C ASP A 103 12.02 -14.45 -4.43
N MET A 104 11.78 -15.15 -3.31
CA MET A 104 12.76 -15.30 -2.25
C MET A 104 13.98 -16.12 -2.72
N GLU A 105 13.78 -17.22 -3.41
CA GLU A 105 14.88 -18.04 -3.95
C GLU A 105 15.72 -17.24 -4.96
N GLU A 106 15.09 -16.49 -5.85
CA GLU A 106 15.77 -15.63 -6.81
C GLU A 106 16.57 -14.52 -6.11
N ALA A 107 16.00 -13.85 -5.10
CA ALA A 107 16.69 -12.83 -4.33
C ALA A 107 17.90 -13.40 -3.57
N VAL A 108 17.78 -14.56 -2.93
CA VAL A 108 18.86 -15.21 -2.20
C VAL A 108 19.98 -15.67 -3.13
N SER A 109 19.64 -16.14 -4.32
CA SER A 109 20.61 -16.55 -5.35
C SER A 109 21.28 -15.37 -6.06
N GLY A 110 20.74 -14.15 -5.90
CA GLY A 110 21.20 -12.95 -6.61
C GLY A 110 20.77 -12.91 -8.07
N ALA A 111 19.77 -13.69 -8.46
CA ALA A 111 19.27 -13.73 -9.83
C ALA A 111 18.33 -12.55 -10.14
N ALA A 112 17.52 -12.14 -9.17
CA ALA A 112 16.63 -10.98 -9.26
C ALA A 112 16.38 -10.37 -7.86
N ASP A 113 15.88 -9.14 -7.81
CA ASP A 113 15.46 -8.45 -6.57
C ASP A 113 14.03 -7.93 -6.73
N GLU A 114 13.09 -8.85 -6.90
CA GLU A 114 11.66 -8.54 -6.98
C GLU A 114 11.02 -8.34 -5.59
N MET A 115 11.77 -8.59 -4.52
CA MET A 115 11.26 -8.49 -3.15
C MET A 115 11.08 -7.05 -2.68
N HIS A 116 11.75 -6.08 -3.33
CA HIS A 116 11.65 -4.65 -3.02
C HIS A 116 11.72 -4.37 -1.51
N PHE A 117 12.77 -4.85 -0.85
CA PHE A 117 12.94 -4.71 0.59
C PHE A 117 12.96 -3.24 1.04
N ASP A 118 13.47 -2.35 0.20
CA ASP A 118 13.44 -0.91 0.38
C ASP A 118 12.01 -0.37 0.53
N TYR A 119 11.05 -0.86 -0.26
CA TYR A 119 9.63 -0.47 -0.12
C TYR A 119 9.06 -0.91 1.22
N THR A 120 9.47 -2.08 1.71
CA THR A 120 9.07 -2.56 3.04
C THR A 120 9.58 -1.62 4.13
N VAL A 121 10.85 -1.20 4.06
CA VAL A 121 11.45 -0.25 5.01
C VAL A 121 10.71 1.10 4.97
N ASP A 122 10.45 1.63 3.77
CA ASP A 122 9.70 2.88 3.60
C ASP A 122 8.31 2.81 4.24
N VAL A 123 7.57 1.74 3.99
CA VAL A 123 6.24 1.53 4.57
C VAL A 123 6.29 1.45 6.10
N MET A 124 7.27 0.73 6.65
CA MET A 124 7.45 0.62 8.11
C MET A 124 7.80 1.97 8.74
N ASN A 125 8.60 2.80 8.08
CA ASN A 125 8.93 4.14 8.54
C ASN A 125 7.67 5.03 8.57
N VAL A 126 6.90 5.07 7.48
CA VAL A 126 5.64 5.81 7.40
C VAL A 126 4.64 5.36 8.47
N MET A 127 4.46 4.05 8.66
CA MET A 127 3.58 3.51 9.70
C MET A 127 4.05 3.89 11.10
N THR A 128 5.35 3.89 11.34
CA THR A 128 5.94 4.29 12.63
C THR A 128 5.69 5.76 12.92
N GLU A 129 5.88 6.65 11.95
CA GLU A 129 5.58 8.08 12.08
C GLU A 129 4.10 8.33 12.37
N ILE A 130 3.22 7.70 11.62
CA ILE A 130 1.76 7.79 11.81
C ILE A 130 1.38 7.36 13.22
N ARG A 131 1.87 6.22 13.67
CA ARG A 131 1.59 5.67 15.00
C ARG A 131 2.09 6.59 16.12
N LYS A 132 3.28 7.15 15.97
CA LYS A 132 3.83 8.15 16.90
C LYS A 132 2.97 9.42 16.96
N ALA A 133 2.52 9.91 15.81
CA ALA A 133 1.64 11.08 15.73
C ALA A 133 0.28 10.85 16.42
N TRP A 134 -0.20 9.61 16.43
CA TRP A 134 -1.42 9.22 17.14
C TRP A 134 -1.20 8.99 18.66
N GLY A 135 0.03 8.98 19.14
CA GLY A 135 0.37 8.62 20.51
C GLY A 135 0.12 7.13 20.83
N LEU A 136 0.05 6.29 19.80
CA LEU A 136 -0.15 4.86 19.94
C LEU A 136 1.19 4.17 20.19
N SER A 137 1.34 3.55 21.36
CA SER A 137 2.49 2.70 21.70
C SER A 137 2.01 1.36 22.23
N TYR A 138 2.69 0.31 21.85
CA TYR A 138 2.39 -1.03 22.34
C TYR A 138 3.00 -1.26 23.74
N PRO A 139 2.42 -2.15 24.56
CA PRO A 139 2.93 -2.42 25.92
C PRO A 139 4.42 -2.75 25.93
N GLU A 140 4.90 -3.54 24.98
CA GLU A 140 6.29 -3.98 24.86
C GLU A 140 7.28 -2.83 24.64
N GLU A 141 6.82 -1.73 24.04
CA GLU A 141 7.64 -0.54 23.80
C GLU A 141 7.79 0.34 25.07
N ARG A 142 6.92 0.16 26.05
CA ARG A 142 6.93 0.93 27.31
C ARG A 142 7.89 0.37 28.35
N GLU A 143 8.29 -0.89 28.21
CA GLU A 143 9.19 -1.59 29.15
C GLU A 143 10.69 -1.36 28.82
N SER A 144 11.01 -0.68 27.71
CA SER A 144 12.38 -0.45 27.24
C SER A 144 12.91 0.97 27.54
N LEU A 145 12.27 1.71 28.43
CA LEU A 145 12.70 3.00 28.99
C LEU A 145 12.90 2.84 30.50
#